data_6d467965bc2783fe3bf9918b697cedbb
#
_entry.id   6d467965bc2783fe3bf9918b697cedbb
#
_cell.length_a   1.000
_cell.length_b   1.000
_cell.length_c   1.000
_cell.angle_alpha   90.00
_cell.angle_beta   90.00
_cell.angle_gamma   90.00
#
_symmetry.space_group_name_H-M   'P 1'
#
loop_
_entity.id
_entity.type
_entity.pdbx_description
1 polymer ?
#
loop_
_entity_poly.entity_id
_entity_poly.type
_entity_poly.pdbx_seq_one_letter_code
_entity_poly.pdbx_strand_id
1 'polypeptide(L)'
;NYFDNRFQIIIDDASHNLRDILITLPILFKKLSSGGFYVIEDINQFDVFKNLNPTREKLTPIKILKYMQENKSFDSDFISKDDVNYLKENIAEYHFEKGEMVVNGYNISDIVFLRKRWLKK
;
A
#
# COMPACT_ATOMS: atom_id res chain seq x y z
N ASN A 1 10.39 -13.17 -15.38
CA ASN A 1 9.36 -14.07 -15.81
C ASN A 1 8.48 -13.40 -16.88
N TYR A 2 8.07 -14.17 -17.87
CA TYR A 2 7.23 -13.67 -18.97
C TYR A 2 5.92 -13.03 -18.51
N PHE A 3 5.31 -13.55 -17.44
CA PHE A 3 4.04 -13.05 -16.92
C PHE A 3 4.20 -11.94 -15.89
N ASP A 4 5.40 -11.69 -15.41
CA ASP A 4 5.66 -10.63 -14.46
C ASP A 4 5.75 -9.28 -15.19
N ASN A 5 5.44 -8.21 -14.47
CA ASN A 5 5.53 -6.86 -15.01
C ASN A 5 4.63 -6.59 -16.21
N ARG A 6 3.48 -7.26 -16.27
CA ARG A 6 2.54 -7.11 -17.40
C ARG A 6 1.43 -6.10 -17.15
N PHE A 7 1.26 -5.64 -15.91
CA PHE A 7 0.20 -4.71 -15.57
C PHE A 7 0.74 -3.30 -15.43
N GLN A 8 0.10 -2.34 -16.07
CA GLN A 8 0.45 -0.93 -15.95
C GLN A 8 -0.23 -0.27 -14.75
N ILE A 9 -1.40 -0.76 -14.35
CA ILE A 9 -2.16 -0.27 -13.22
C ILE A 9 -2.74 -1.46 -12.48
N ILE A 10 -2.57 -1.48 -11.17
CA ILE A 10 -3.23 -2.44 -10.27
C ILE A 10 -3.97 -1.63 -9.21
N ILE A 11 -5.24 -1.93 -9.02
CA ILE A 11 -6.07 -1.25 -8.04
C ILE A 11 -6.50 -2.26 -6.97
N ASP A 12 -6.15 -1.96 -5.73
CA ASP A 12 -6.62 -2.72 -4.56
C ASP A 12 -7.83 -2.01 -3.98
N ASP A 13 -8.99 -2.51 -4.29
CA ASP A 13 -10.29 -2.06 -3.76
C ASP A 13 -11.03 -3.28 -3.18
N ALA A 14 -10.29 -4.15 -2.48
CA ALA A 14 -10.81 -5.42 -2.01
C ALA A 14 -11.43 -5.31 -0.60
N SER A 15 -10.95 -6.09 0.36
CA SER A 15 -11.58 -6.21 1.68
C SER A 15 -11.43 -4.99 2.57
N HIS A 16 -10.51 -4.07 2.27
CA HIS A 16 -10.11 -2.93 3.11
C HIS A 16 -9.57 -3.34 4.48
N ASN A 17 -9.33 -4.63 4.68
CA ASN A 17 -8.73 -5.16 5.90
C ASN A 17 -7.24 -4.82 5.93
N LEU A 18 -6.75 -4.31 7.06
CA LEU A 18 -5.36 -3.90 7.22
C LEU A 18 -4.38 -5.00 6.84
N ARG A 19 -4.62 -6.21 7.35
CA ARG A 19 -3.76 -7.35 7.07
C ARG A 19 -3.71 -7.67 5.58
N ASP A 20 -4.87 -7.71 4.93
CA ASP A 20 -4.97 -8.07 3.51
C ASP A 20 -4.27 -7.03 2.63
N ILE A 21 -4.42 -5.74 2.94
CA ILE A 21 -3.72 -4.66 2.25
C ILE A 21 -2.21 -4.88 2.29
N LEU A 22 -1.68 -5.17 3.48
CA LEU A 22 -0.24 -5.32 3.68
C LEU A 22 0.33 -6.59 3.06
N ILE A 23 -0.41 -7.71 3.14
CA ILE A 23 0.04 -8.98 2.54
C ILE A 23 0.00 -8.89 1.02
N THR A 24 -1.03 -8.27 0.47
CA THR A 24 -1.25 -8.19 -0.98
C THR A 24 -0.26 -7.24 -1.66
N LEU A 25 0.09 -6.15 -1.00
CA LEU A 25 0.91 -5.09 -1.59
C LEU A 25 2.22 -5.60 -2.23
N PRO A 26 3.11 -6.31 -1.52
CA PRO A 26 4.36 -6.74 -2.16
C PRO A 26 4.14 -7.77 -3.26
N ILE A 27 3.14 -8.63 -3.12
CA ILE A 27 2.85 -9.68 -4.10
C ILE A 27 2.44 -9.06 -5.43
N LEU A 28 1.47 -8.16 -5.40
CA LEU A 28 0.92 -7.57 -6.62
C LEU A 28 1.80 -6.45 -7.18
N PHE A 29 2.48 -5.70 -6.31
CA PHE A 29 3.38 -4.64 -6.77
C PHE A 29 4.49 -5.19 -7.68
N LYS A 30 4.98 -6.39 -7.40
CA LYS A 30 5.99 -7.05 -8.23
C LYS A 30 5.51 -7.32 -9.65
N LYS A 31 4.20 -7.40 -9.85
CA LYS A 31 3.61 -7.65 -11.18
C LYS A 31 3.39 -6.37 -12.00
N LEU A 32 3.64 -5.20 -11.43
CA LEU A 32 3.56 -3.95 -12.17
C LEU A 32 4.67 -3.85 -13.20
N SER A 33 4.33 -3.30 -14.36
CA SER A 33 5.31 -2.85 -15.32
C SER A 33 6.11 -1.69 -14.75
N SER A 34 7.33 -1.53 -15.22
CA SER A 34 8.17 -0.37 -14.91
C SER A 34 7.39 0.93 -15.20
N GLY A 35 7.36 1.84 -14.25
CA GLY A 35 6.60 3.08 -14.35
C GLY A 35 5.10 2.94 -14.08
N GLY A 36 4.60 1.74 -13.79
CA GLY A 36 3.20 1.51 -13.52
C GLY A 36 2.76 2.02 -12.14
N PHE A 37 1.45 2.03 -11.92
CA PHE A 37 0.85 2.50 -10.67
C PHE A 37 0.14 1.39 -9.92
N TYR A 38 0.34 1.37 -8.62
CA TYR A 38 -0.42 0.57 -7.67
C TYR A 38 -1.29 1.52 -6.85
N VAL A 39 -2.59 1.31 -6.87
CA VAL A 39 -3.55 2.19 -6.20
C VAL A 39 -4.24 1.39 -5.10
N ILE A 40 -4.28 1.92 -3.89
CA ILE A 40 -5.02 1.34 -2.78
C ILE A 40 -6.15 2.30 -2.44
N GLU A 41 -7.39 1.85 -2.63
CA GLU A 41 -8.58 2.63 -2.31
C GLU A 41 -9.01 2.36 -0.87
N ASP A 42 -9.57 3.38 -0.23
CA ASP A 42 -10.13 3.27 1.12
C ASP A 42 -9.14 2.71 2.14
N ILE A 43 -7.89 3.16 2.02
CA ILE A 43 -6.76 2.61 2.78
C ILE A 43 -6.87 2.83 4.29
N ASN A 44 -7.78 3.69 4.73
CA ASN A 44 -7.94 4.06 6.14
C ASN A 44 -9.28 3.63 6.76
N GLN A 45 -10.04 2.74 6.11
CA GLN A 45 -11.34 2.32 6.67
C GLN A 45 -11.21 1.62 8.01
N PHE A 46 -10.13 0.91 8.28
CA PHE A 46 -9.90 0.27 9.57
C PHE A 46 -9.76 1.26 10.74
N ASP A 47 -9.56 2.53 10.49
CA ASP A 47 -9.54 3.55 11.54
C ASP A 47 -10.93 3.73 12.17
N VAL A 48 -11.98 3.47 11.42
CA VAL A 48 -13.38 3.60 11.85
C VAL A 48 -14.01 2.24 12.09
N PHE A 49 -13.81 1.28 11.18
CA PHE A 49 -14.36 -0.05 11.25
C PHE A 49 -13.35 -1.01 11.88
N LYS A 50 -13.45 -1.20 13.19
CA LYS A 50 -12.46 -1.95 13.97
C LYS A 50 -12.34 -3.41 13.58
N ASN A 51 -13.37 -4.00 12.99
CA ASN A 51 -13.34 -5.38 12.49
C ASN A 51 -12.36 -5.53 11.32
N LEU A 52 -11.95 -4.43 10.68
CA LEU A 52 -10.94 -4.44 9.62
C LEU A 52 -9.50 -4.42 10.18
N ASN A 53 -9.35 -4.27 11.48
CA ASN A 53 -8.08 -4.35 12.20
C ASN A 53 -8.29 -5.09 13.52
N PRO A 54 -8.63 -6.38 13.48
CA PRO A 54 -9.03 -7.11 14.69
C PRO A 54 -7.92 -7.26 15.72
N THR A 55 -6.67 -7.27 15.29
CA THR A 55 -5.51 -7.37 16.18
C THR A 55 -5.04 -6.01 16.70
N ARG A 56 -5.72 -4.93 16.31
CA ARG A 56 -5.43 -3.55 16.74
C ARG A 56 -3.99 -3.14 16.46
N GLU A 57 -3.54 -3.42 15.26
CA GLU A 57 -2.20 -3.02 14.82
C GLU A 57 -2.06 -1.51 14.83
N LYS A 58 -1.00 -1.01 15.45
CA LYS A 58 -0.71 0.42 15.49
C LYS A 58 0.03 0.87 14.25
N LEU A 59 0.74 -0.04 13.59
CA LEU A 59 1.50 0.22 12.39
C LEU A 59 0.60 0.00 11.17
N THR A 60 -0.12 1.03 10.78
CA THR A 60 -1.10 1.00 9.71
C THR A 60 -0.42 1.09 8.34
N PRO A 61 -1.11 0.68 7.24
CA PRO A 61 -0.52 0.79 5.90
C PRO A 61 -0.02 2.18 5.55
N ILE A 62 -0.75 3.24 5.90
CA ILE A 62 -0.30 4.61 5.63
C ILE A 62 0.99 4.91 6.39
N LYS A 63 1.08 4.53 7.65
CA LYS A 63 2.29 4.73 8.45
C LYS A 63 3.48 3.97 7.88
N ILE A 64 3.26 2.71 7.46
CA ILE A 64 4.30 1.89 6.83
C ILE A 64 4.82 2.57 5.56
N LEU A 65 3.91 3.02 4.70
CA LEU A 65 4.29 3.69 3.46
C LEU A 65 5.05 4.98 3.73
N LYS A 66 4.63 5.75 4.73
CA LYS A 66 5.36 6.98 5.12
C LYS A 66 6.74 6.68 5.69
N TYR A 67 6.88 5.62 6.47
CA TYR A 67 8.19 5.18 6.97
C TYR A 67 9.10 4.76 5.81
N MET A 68 8.58 4.04 4.82
CA MET A 68 9.35 3.71 3.63
C MET A 68 9.79 4.95 2.87
N GLN A 69 8.87 5.91 2.67
CA GLN A 69 9.17 7.17 1.99
C GLN A 69 10.26 7.96 2.71
N GLU A 70 10.25 7.95 4.03
CA GLU A 70 11.23 8.65 4.87
C GLU A 70 12.49 7.82 5.16
N ASN A 71 12.57 6.62 4.63
CA ASN A 71 13.65 5.66 4.88
C ASN A 71 13.86 5.36 6.37
N LYS A 72 12.75 5.24 7.11
CA LYS A 72 12.76 4.86 8.51
C LYS A 72 12.57 3.35 8.67
N SER A 73 13.22 2.78 9.68
CA SER A 73 13.08 1.36 10.02
C SER A 73 11.76 1.10 10.73
N PHE A 74 11.18 -0.08 10.46
CA PHE A 74 10.00 -0.57 11.16
C PHE A 74 9.96 -2.10 11.06
N ASP A 75 9.18 -2.71 11.93
CA ASP A 75 8.90 -4.15 11.88
C ASP A 75 7.40 -4.35 11.67
N SER A 76 7.05 -5.28 10.78
CA SER A 76 5.66 -5.67 10.53
C SER A 76 5.55 -7.18 10.52
N ASP A 77 4.47 -7.68 11.10
CA ASP A 77 4.16 -9.12 11.05
C ASP A 77 3.62 -9.56 9.69
N PHE A 78 3.27 -8.61 8.82
CA PHE A 78 2.58 -8.88 7.55
C PHE A 78 3.44 -8.66 6.32
N ILE A 79 4.59 -7.98 6.45
CA ILE A 79 5.53 -7.77 5.34
C ILE A 79 6.93 -8.15 5.81
N SER A 80 7.56 -9.06 5.09
CA SER A 80 8.95 -9.46 5.40
C SER A 80 9.93 -8.32 5.15
N LYS A 81 11.08 -8.40 5.78
CA LYS A 81 12.15 -7.40 5.56
C LYS A 81 12.60 -7.35 4.10
N ASP A 82 12.66 -8.50 3.44
CA ASP A 82 13.02 -8.56 2.02
C ASP A 82 11.98 -7.84 1.17
N ASP A 83 10.70 -8.02 1.46
CA ASP A 83 9.63 -7.33 0.73
C ASP A 83 9.63 -5.82 1.02
N VAL A 84 9.90 -5.42 2.26
CA VAL A 84 10.05 -4.00 2.60
C VAL A 84 11.19 -3.39 1.80
N ASN A 85 12.34 -4.05 1.73
CA ASN A 85 13.49 -3.57 0.96
C ASN A 85 13.17 -3.48 -0.52
N TYR A 86 12.49 -4.49 -1.07
CA TYR A 86 12.05 -4.46 -2.46
C TYR A 86 11.15 -3.26 -2.74
N LEU A 87 10.15 -3.03 -1.91
CA LEU A 87 9.23 -1.91 -2.08
C LEU A 87 9.96 -0.56 -1.97
N LYS A 88 10.84 -0.40 -0.99
CA LYS A 88 11.63 0.83 -0.83
C LYS A 88 12.48 1.12 -2.06
N GLU A 89 13.08 0.09 -2.66
CA GLU A 89 13.90 0.25 -3.86
C GLU A 89 13.08 0.52 -5.11
N ASN A 90 11.84 0.04 -5.16
CA ASN A 90 11.04 0.04 -6.39
C ASN A 90 9.90 1.04 -6.41
N ILE A 91 9.52 1.63 -5.28
CA ILE A 91 8.54 2.71 -5.25
C ILE A 91 9.26 4.03 -5.49
N ALA A 92 8.98 4.66 -6.62
CA ALA A 92 9.59 5.94 -6.98
C ALA A 92 8.79 7.14 -6.46
N GLU A 93 7.46 7.01 -6.37
CA GLU A 93 6.60 8.11 -5.94
C GLU A 93 5.50 7.57 -5.04
N TYR A 94 5.16 8.34 -4.03
CA TYR A 94 4.08 8.10 -3.09
C TYR A 94 3.14 9.31 -3.14
N HIS A 95 1.87 9.09 -3.48
CA HIS A 95 0.87 10.15 -3.52
C HIS A 95 -0.27 9.76 -2.59
N PHE A 96 -0.45 10.52 -1.52
CA PHE A 96 -1.52 10.31 -0.55
C PHE A 96 -2.60 11.36 -0.78
N GLU A 97 -3.81 10.90 -1.10
CA GLU A 97 -4.95 11.77 -1.36
C GLU A 97 -6.07 11.49 -0.37
N LYS A 98 -6.70 12.54 0.14
CA LYS A 98 -7.87 12.40 1.00
C LYS A 98 -9.12 12.27 0.15
N GLY A 99 -9.92 11.25 0.47
CA GLY A 99 -11.24 11.12 -0.13
C GLY A 99 -12.27 12.01 0.55
N GLU A 100 -13.47 12.03 0.00
CA GLU A 100 -14.56 12.91 0.48
C GLU A 100 -15.58 12.19 1.35
N MET A 101 -15.56 10.86 1.40
CA MET A 101 -16.52 10.10 2.19
C MET A 101 -16.23 10.20 3.67
N VAL A 102 -17.25 10.58 4.44
CA VAL A 102 -17.14 10.77 5.89
C VAL A 102 -18.20 9.91 6.59
N VAL A 103 -17.76 9.18 7.62
CA VAL A 103 -18.65 8.40 8.49
C VAL A 103 -18.36 8.80 9.94
N ASN A 104 -19.39 9.21 10.67
CA ASN A 104 -19.27 9.63 12.08
C ASN A 104 -18.19 10.69 12.30
N GLY A 105 -18.03 11.61 11.34
CA GLY A 105 -17.02 12.67 11.40
C GLY A 105 -15.62 12.25 10.96
N TYR A 106 -15.40 10.99 10.58
CA TYR A 106 -14.10 10.48 10.14
C TYR A 106 -14.09 10.24 8.65
N ASN A 107 -13.03 10.69 8.01
CA ASN A 107 -12.78 10.38 6.61
C ASN A 107 -12.38 8.90 6.46
N ILE A 108 -13.03 8.18 5.55
CA ILE A 108 -12.79 6.74 5.36
C ILE A 108 -12.38 6.38 3.94
N SER A 109 -12.16 7.36 3.08
CA SER A 109 -11.94 7.10 1.65
C SER A 109 -10.58 7.61 1.15
N ASP A 110 -9.58 7.59 2.01
CA ASP A 110 -8.23 7.98 1.60
C ASP A 110 -7.69 6.99 0.55
N ILE A 111 -6.94 7.52 -0.41
CA ILE A 111 -6.37 6.77 -1.52
C ILE A 111 -4.87 7.01 -1.55
N VAL A 112 -4.11 5.98 -1.86
CA VAL A 112 -2.69 6.13 -2.15
C VAL A 112 -2.38 5.63 -3.54
N PHE A 113 -1.52 6.37 -4.24
CA PHE A 113 -0.97 5.98 -5.54
C PHE A 113 0.53 5.77 -5.36
N LEU A 114 1.01 4.57 -5.74
CA LEU A 114 2.42 4.22 -5.68
C LEU A 114 2.91 3.98 -7.11
N ARG A 115 3.91 4.75 -7.55
CA ARG A 115 4.47 4.56 -8.89
C ARG A 115 5.74 3.71 -8.80
N LYS A 116 5.77 2.66 -9.64
CA LYS A 116 6.94 1.80 -9.74
C LYS A 116 8.06 2.51 -10.51
N ARG A 117 9.26 2.39 -10.00
CA ARG A 117 10.46 2.97 -10.61
C ARG A 117 10.67 2.44 -12.02
N TRP A 118 11.07 3.32 -12.91
CA TRP A 118 11.49 2.93 -14.26
C TRP A 118 12.76 2.10 -14.19
N LEU A 119 12.84 1.09 -15.05
CA LEU A 119 14.07 0.30 -15.16
C LEU A 119 15.19 1.20 -15.69
N LYS A 120 16.37 1.06 -15.07
CA LYS A 120 17.58 1.69 -15.60
C LYS A 120 18.08 0.88 -16.79
N LYS A 121 18.38 1.57 -17.83
CA LYS A 121 19.03 0.96 -19.01
C LYS A 121 20.54 1.07 -18.91
#